data_0a925a8be20e9b4706a8042126751adf
#
_entry.id   0a925a8be20e9b4706a8042126751adf
#
_cell.length_a   1.000
_cell.length_b   1.000
_cell.length_c   1.000
_cell.angle_alpha   90.00
_cell.angle_beta   90.00
_cell.angle_gamma   90.00
#
_symmetry.space_group_name_H-M   'P 1'
#
loop_
_entity.id
_entity.type
_entity.pdbx_description
1 polymer ?
#
loop_
_entity_poly.entity_id
_entity_poly.type
_entity_poly.pdbx_seq_one_letter_code
_entity_poly.pdbx_strand_id
1 'polypeptide(L)'
;LFYSSTEKKLVTLAEYVGRMKEDQKFIYYASGDTVEAIDHMPQTELLKEHSMEILYFTDKADEFLADILRTYQDKPFRSAIDGDLELGDAQKPDETEHYKDAFDFIKETLGGRVDTVKASTKLKTHPVCLTSGEGVTFEMEKYFTAVQPELGLKAKRILEINVDHPAFLAFEA
;
A
#
# COMPACT_ATOMS: atom_id res chain seq x y z
N LEU A 1 19.06 -7.62 3.86
CA LEU A 1 18.41 -7.56 5.18
C LEU A 1 17.37 -6.44 5.16
N PHE A 2 16.17 -6.73 5.71
CA PHE A 2 15.05 -5.80 5.76
C PHE A 2 14.55 -5.66 7.19
N TYR A 3 14.03 -4.49 7.55
CA TYR A 3 13.46 -4.31 8.89
C TYR A 3 12.11 -5.01 9.00
N SER A 4 11.95 -5.84 10.02
CA SER A 4 10.70 -6.56 10.29
C SER A 4 9.78 -5.77 11.21
N SER A 5 8.51 -5.61 10.81
CA SER A 5 7.48 -4.96 11.63
C SER A 5 7.18 -5.72 12.93
N THR A 6 7.38 -7.03 12.94
CA THR A 6 7.11 -7.92 14.09
C THR A 6 8.33 -8.08 14.98
N GLU A 7 9.47 -8.42 14.38
CA GLU A 7 10.72 -8.69 15.12
C GLU A 7 11.41 -7.39 15.60
N LYS A 8 11.05 -6.24 15.04
CA LYS A 8 11.63 -4.91 15.34
C LYS A 8 13.15 -4.86 15.15
N LYS A 9 13.66 -5.62 14.18
CA LYS A 9 15.07 -5.71 13.81
C LYS A 9 15.23 -6.07 12.33
N LEU A 10 16.45 -6.01 11.84
CA LEU A 10 16.79 -6.48 10.49
C LEU A 10 16.73 -8.01 10.43
N VAL A 11 16.06 -8.54 9.40
CA VAL A 11 15.90 -9.97 9.14
C VAL A 11 16.24 -10.30 7.69
N THR A 12 16.51 -11.56 7.43
CA THR A 12 16.65 -12.11 6.07
C THR A 12 15.29 -12.53 5.52
N LEU A 13 15.19 -12.68 4.20
CA LEU A 13 14.00 -13.26 3.55
C LEU A 13 13.72 -14.69 4.02
N ALA A 14 14.78 -15.48 4.28
CA ALA A 14 14.64 -16.85 4.79
C ALA A 14 14.00 -16.88 6.20
N GLU A 15 14.41 -15.97 7.09
CA GLU A 15 13.80 -15.84 8.41
C GLU A 15 12.35 -15.39 8.33
N TYR A 16 12.02 -14.45 7.43
CA TYR A 16 10.65 -14.02 7.18
C TYR A 16 9.78 -15.19 6.70
N VAL A 17 10.20 -15.88 5.63
CA VAL A 17 9.43 -17.01 5.07
C VAL A 17 9.27 -18.14 6.08
N GLY A 18 10.29 -18.39 6.93
CA GLY A 18 10.20 -19.37 8.01
C GLY A 18 9.16 -19.05 9.09
N ARG A 19 8.71 -17.79 9.20
CA ARG A 19 7.66 -17.34 10.13
C ARG A 19 6.31 -17.10 9.48
N MET A 20 6.21 -17.21 8.14
CA MET A 20 4.94 -17.01 7.43
C MET A 20 3.87 -17.98 7.93
N LYS A 21 2.63 -17.51 8.00
CA LYS A 21 1.48 -18.37 8.29
C LYS A 21 1.25 -19.36 7.16
N GLU A 22 0.65 -20.52 7.47
CA GLU A 22 0.42 -21.59 6.46
C GLU A 22 -0.41 -21.12 5.27
N ASP A 23 -1.40 -20.27 5.52
CA ASP A 23 -2.30 -19.67 4.52
C ASP A 23 -1.77 -18.41 3.87
N GLN A 24 -0.64 -17.87 4.34
CA GLN A 24 -0.03 -16.67 3.79
C GLN A 24 0.59 -16.93 2.42
N LYS A 25 0.09 -16.20 1.41
CA LYS A 25 0.52 -16.35 0.02
C LYS A 25 1.72 -15.47 -0.34
N PHE A 26 1.83 -14.28 0.27
CA PHE A 26 2.74 -13.23 -0.16
C PHE A 26 3.74 -12.84 0.91
N ILE A 27 4.92 -12.37 0.47
CA ILE A 27 5.85 -11.60 1.28
C ILE A 27 5.39 -10.16 1.23
N TYR A 28 4.79 -9.67 2.33
CA TYR A 28 4.31 -8.30 2.41
C TYR A 28 5.44 -7.32 2.72
N TYR A 29 5.46 -6.21 2.00
CA TYR A 29 6.39 -5.11 2.26
C TYR A 29 5.69 -3.76 2.17
N ALA A 30 6.31 -2.75 2.75
CA ALA A 30 5.93 -1.35 2.60
C ALA A 30 7.20 -0.50 2.52
N SER A 31 7.21 0.50 1.64
CA SER A 31 8.37 1.35 1.36
C SER A 31 8.16 2.76 1.88
N GLY A 32 9.22 3.38 2.34
CA GLY A 32 9.21 4.76 2.80
C GLY A 32 10.57 5.21 3.33
N ASP A 33 10.68 6.50 3.65
CA ASP A 33 11.96 7.10 4.01
C ASP A 33 12.52 6.63 5.36
N THR A 34 11.66 6.22 6.31
CA THR A 34 12.08 5.73 7.64
C THR A 34 11.15 4.63 8.15
N VAL A 35 11.67 3.83 9.10
CA VAL A 35 10.90 2.78 9.80
C VAL A 35 9.65 3.38 10.46
N GLU A 36 9.78 4.53 11.11
CA GLU A 36 8.69 5.21 11.81
C GLU A 36 7.61 5.68 10.82
N ALA A 37 8.02 6.24 9.67
CA ALA A 37 7.08 6.67 8.64
C ALA A 37 6.27 5.50 8.09
N ILE A 38 6.92 4.37 7.80
CA ILE A 38 6.26 3.16 7.32
C ILE A 38 5.33 2.57 8.39
N ASP A 39 5.77 2.57 9.65
CA ASP A 39 4.99 2.00 10.76
C ASP A 39 3.66 2.76 10.99
N HIS A 40 3.58 4.03 10.62
CA HIS A 40 2.38 4.85 10.74
C HIS A 40 1.56 4.95 9.43
N MET A 41 1.91 4.19 8.40
CA MET A 41 1.15 4.23 7.14
C MET A 41 -0.24 3.61 7.30
N PRO A 42 -1.32 4.34 6.94
CA PRO A 42 -2.68 3.78 6.95
C PRO A 42 -2.84 2.53 6.12
N GLN A 43 -2.10 2.40 5.03
CA GLN A 43 -2.15 1.25 4.12
C GLN A 43 -1.72 -0.07 4.78
N THR A 44 -1.00 -0.01 5.91
CA THR A 44 -0.54 -1.19 6.66
C THR A 44 -1.53 -1.66 7.73
N GLU A 45 -2.62 -0.91 7.99
CA GLU A 45 -3.57 -1.20 9.07
C GLU A 45 -4.11 -2.63 9.02
N LEU A 46 -4.63 -3.04 7.86
CA LEU A 46 -5.25 -4.35 7.70
C LEU A 46 -4.25 -5.50 7.93
N LEU A 47 -3.04 -5.37 7.41
CA LEU A 47 -1.98 -6.37 7.62
C LEU A 47 -1.61 -6.49 9.09
N LYS A 48 -1.50 -5.35 9.80
CA LYS A 48 -1.18 -5.32 11.24
C LYS A 48 -2.30 -5.90 12.10
N GLU A 49 -3.55 -5.56 11.79
CA GLU A 49 -4.72 -6.14 12.47
C GLU A 49 -4.74 -7.65 12.40
N HIS A 50 -4.37 -8.22 11.24
CA HIS A 50 -4.26 -9.65 11.06
C HIS A 50 -2.91 -10.24 11.47
N SER A 51 -2.10 -9.46 12.20
CA SER A 51 -0.78 -9.91 12.69
C SER A 51 0.10 -10.49 11.58
N MET A 52 0.05 -9.88 10.39
CA MET A 52 0.94 -10.19 9.28
C MET A 52 2.25 -9.43 9.45
N GLU A 53 3.37 -10.12 9.34
CA GLU A 53 4.68 -9.49 9.32
C GLU A 53 4.86 -8.70 8.01
N ILE A 54 5.35 -7.46 8.11
CA ILE A 54 5.63 -6.58 6.97
C ILE A 54 7.12 -6.27 6.97
N LEU A 55 7.77 -6.42 5.84
CA LEU A 55 9.14 -5.94 5.63
C LEU A 55 9.12 -4.44 5.31
N TYR A 56 9.90 -3.64 6.01
CA TYR A 56 10.03 -2.22 5.76
C TYR A 56 11.23 -1.98 4.85
N PHE A 57 10.94 -1.46 3.67
CA PHE A 57 11.92 -1.09 2.67
C PHE A 57 12.27 0.39 2.85
N THR A 58 13.41 0.62 3.48
CA THR A 58 13.89 1.98 3.77
C THR A 58 15.00 2.44 2.82
N ASP A 59 15.53 1.53 2.02
CA ASP A 59 16.45 1.87 0.94
C ASP A 59 15.68 2.00 -0.39
N LYS A 60 16.01 3.03 -1.16
CA LYS A 60 15.37 3.29 -2.46
C LYS A 60 15.54 2.14 -3.47
N ALA A 61 16.56 1.29 -3.27
CA ALA A 61 16.81 0.14 -4.11
C ALA A 61 15.94 -1.09 -3.75
N ASP A 62 15.33 -1.11 -2.57
CA ASP A 62 14.63 -2.30 -2.07
C ASP A 62 13.42 -2.68 -2.93
N GLU A 63 12.64 -1.69 -3.42
CA GLU A 63 11.51 -1.95 -4.32
C GLU A 63 11.97 -2.53 -5.67
N PHE A 64 13.06 -2.00 -6.23
CA PHE A 64 13.62 -2.54 -7.46
C PHE A 64 14.11 -3.97 -7.26
N LEU A 65 14.65 -4.29 -6.07
CA LEU A 65 15.05 -5.65 -5.74
C LEU A 65 13.83 -6.59 -5.70
N ALA A 66 12.71 -6.16 -5.09
CA ALA A 66 11.48 -6.94 -5.07
C ALA A 66 10.92 -7.18 -6.49
N ASP A 67 10.95 -6.15 -7.35
CA ASP A 67 10.50 -6.24 -8.74
C ASP A 67 11.38 -7.18 -9.59
N ILE A 68 12.69 -7.17 -9.35
CA ILE A 68 13.64 -8.05 -10.06
C ILE A 68 13.49 -9.49 -9.57
N LEU A 69 13.43 -9.71 -8.26
CA LEU A 69 13.30 -11.05 -7.67
C LEU A 69 11.92 -11.64 -7.93
N ARG A 70 10.86 -10.84 -7.91
CA ARG A 70 9.45 -11.20 -8.04
C ARG A 70 8.96 -12.20 -6.99
N THR A 71 9.72 -13.25 -6.74
CA THR A 71 9.40 -14.31 -5.75
C THR A 71 10.64 -14.70 -4.95
N TYR A 72 10.42 -15.18 -3.74
CA TYR A 72 11.45 -15.83 -2.93
C TYR A 72 10.85 -17.10 -2.31
N GLN A 73 11.47 -18.28 -2.57
CA GLN A 73 10.93 -19.60 -2.19
C GLN A 73 9.45 -19.77 -2.58
N ASP A 74 9.15 -19.49 -3.86
CA ASP A 74 7.81 -19.55 -4.46
C ASP A 74 6.76 -18.60 -3.83
N LYS A 75 7.18 -17.68 -2.96
CA LYS A 75 6.33 -16.65 -2.39
C LYS A 75 6.56 -15.33 -3.11
N PRO A 76 5.55 -14.77 -3.81
CA PRO A 76 5.67 -13.48 -4.47
C PRO A 76 5.66 -12.33 -3.45
N PHE A 77 6.32 -11.22 -3.83
CA PHE A 77 6.24 -9.97 -3.08
C PHE A 77 4.92 -9.26 -3.33
N ARG A 78 4.37 -8.62 -2.28
CA ARG A 78 3.16 -7.81 -2.36
C ARG A 78 3.34 -6.53 -1.53
N SER A 79 3.21 -5.39 -2.18
CA SER A 79 3.25 -4.10 -1.49
C SER A 79 1.98 -3.88 -0.66
N ALA A 80 2.13 -3.37 0.56
CA ALA A 80 0.99 -2.92 1.37
C ALA A 80 0.23 -1.74 0.74
N ILE A 81 0.88 -1.02 -0.20
CA ILE A 81 0.28 0.09 -0.93
C ILE A 81 -0.57 -0.40 -2.10
N ASP A 82 -0.37 -1.64 -2.59
CA ASP A 82 -1.16 -2.22 -3.65
C ASP A 82 -2.65 -2.32 -3.27
N GLY A 83 -3.51 -2.25 -4.28
CA GLY A 83 -4.95 -2.20 -4.09
C GLY A 83 -5.52 -3.43 -3.39
N ASP A 84 -5.18 -4.63 -3.87
CA ASP A 84 -5.68 -5.88 -3.31
C ASP A 84 -4.56 -6.63 -2.57
N LEU A 85 -4.76 -6.84 -1.26
CA LEU A 85 -3.86 -7.61 -0.41
C LEU A 85 -4.15 -9.11 -0.41
N GLU A 86 -5.23 -9.54 -1.05
CA GLU A 86 -5.70 -10.94 -1.15
C GLU A 86 -5.82 -11.63 0.22
N LEU A 87 -6.34 -10.89 1.21
CA LEU A 87 -6.59 -11.40 2.56
C LEU A 87 -7.98 -12.05 2.71
N GLY A 88 -8.67 -12.32 1.60
CA GLY A 88 -9.99 -12.96 1.59
C GLY A 88 -11.03 -12.16 2.38
N ASP A 89 -11.77 -12.84 3.26
CA ASP A 89 -12.84 -12.22 4.05
C ASP A 89 -12.36 -11.13 5.03
N ALA A 90 -11.05 -10.96 5.20
CA ALA A 90 -10.49 -9.90 6.03
C ALA A 90 -10.60 -8.51 5.39
N GLN A 91 -10.71 -8.44 4.05
CA GLN A 91 -10.90 -7.20 3.33
C GLN A 91 -12.39 -6.81 3.31
N LYS A 92 -12.64 -5.50 3.32
CA LYS A 92 -13.99 -4.97 3.11
C LYS A 92 -14.43 -5.19 1.66
N PRO A 93 -15.74 -5.28 1.38
CA PRO A 93 -16.24 -5.22 0.01
C PRO A 93 -15.82 -3.93 -0.68
N ASP A 94 -15.63 -3.99 -1.99
CA ASP A 94 -15.42 -2.78 -2.79
C ASP A 94 -16.78 -2.11 -3.06
N GLU A 95 -17.01 -0.96 -2.42
CA GLU A 95 -18.24 -0.19 -2.53
C GLU A 95 -18.09 1.03 -3.49
N THR A 96 -17.07 1.05 -4.33
CA THR A 96 -16.77 2.18 -5.22
C THR A 96 -17.96 2.55 -6.10
N GLU A 97 -18.65 1.57 -6.69
CA GLU A 97 -19.82 1.83 -7.54
C GLU A 97 -21.02 2.38 -6.74
N HIS A 98 -21.16 1.98 -5.48
CA HIS A 98 -22.24 2.49 -4.61
C HIS A 98 -22.10 4.00 -4.37
N TYR A 99 -20.87 4.49 -4.19
CA TYR A 99 -20.58 5.91 -3.90
C TYR A 99 -20.02 6.67 -5.10
N LYS A 100 -20.32 6.22 -6.32
CA LYS A 100 -19.73 6.76 -7.55
C LYS A 100 -19.89 8.28 -7.68
N ASP A 101 -21.09 8.81 -7.44
CA ASP A 101 -21.38 10.25 -7.59
C ASP A 101 -20.56 11.09 -6.59
N ALA A 102 -20.43 10.62 -5.34
CA ALA A 102 -19.61 11.28 -4.32
C ALA A 102 -18.14 11.26 -4.71
N PHE A 103 -17.64 10.13 -5.24
CA PHE A 103 -16.24 10.00 -5.65
C PHE A 103 -15.91 10.82 -6.90
N ASP A 104 -16.82 10.89 -7.86
CA ASP A 104 -16.67 11.76 -9.05
C ASP A 104 -16.59 13.24 -8.61
N PHE A 105 -17.45 13.67 -7.68
CA PHE A 105 -17.41 15.03 -7.13
C PHE A 105 -16.09 15.32 -6.41
N ILE A 106 -15.59 14.39 -5.57
CA ILE A 106 -14.31 14.54 -4.88
C ILE A 106 -13.17 14.63 -5.90
N LYS A 107 -13.16 13.78 -6.91
CA LYS A 107 -12.14 13.78 -7.96
C LYS A 107 -12.12 15.10 -8.73
N GLU A 108 -13.28 15.60 -9.13
CA GLU A 108 -13.40 16.89 -9.82
C GLU A 108 -12.90 18.05 -8.95
N THR A 109 -13.30 18.06 -7.67
CA THR A 109 -12.87 19.08 -6.70
C THR A 109 -11.35 19.08 -6.49
N LEU A 110 -10.71 17.93 -6.53
CA LEU A 110 -9.26 17.80 -6.41
C LEU A 110 -8.50 18.23 -7.68
N GLY A 111 -9.21 18.49 -8.80
CA GLY A 111 -8.64 19.16 -9.96
C GLY A 111 -7.43 18.47 -10.58
N GLY A 112 -7.47 17.15 -10.74
CA GLY A 112 -6.38 16.38 -11.37
C GLY A 112 -5.21 16.05 -10.44
N ARG A 113 -5.33 16.29 -9.12
CA ARG A 113 -4.32 15.87 -8.14
C ARG A 113 -4.34 14.36 -7.89
N VAL A 114 -5.46 13.71 -8.21
CA VAL A 114 -5.64 12.26 -8.15
C VAL A 114 -6.21 11.75 -9.46
N ASP A 115 -5.78 10.56 -9.86
CA ASP A 115 -6.25 9.92 -11.09
C ASP A 115 -7.58 9.20 -10.85
N THR A 116 -7.76 8.64 -9.65
CA THR A 116 -8.94 7.84 -9.28
C THR A 116 -9.29 8.07 -7.82
N VAL A 117 -10.58 8.04 -7.51
CA VAL A 117 -11.12 7.97 -6.15
C VAL A 117 -11.92 6.69 -6.05
N LYS A 118 -11.73 5.92 -4.97
CA LYS A 118 -12.45 4.66 -4.74
C LYS A 118 -12.66 4.36 -3.27
N ALA A 119 -13.58 3.44 -2.97
CA ALA A 119 -13.73 2.89 -1.63
C ALA A 119 -12.49 2.08 -1.25
N SER A 120 -12.05 2.21 0.00
CA SER A 120 -10.93 1.41 0.50
C SER A 120 -11.43 0.06 1.02
N THR A 121 -10.79 -1.01 0.57
CA THR A 121 -11.04 -2.36 1.08
C THR A 121 -10.18 -2.71 2.31
N LYS A 122 -9.26 -1.82 2.70
CA LYS A 122 -8.23 -2.10 3.71
C LYS A 122 -8.16 -1.09 4.88
N LEU A 123 -8.67 0.12 4.71
CA LEU A 123 -8.68 1.10 5.80
C LEU A 123 -9.68 0.75 6.89
N LYS A 124 -9.26 0.91 8.15
CA LYS A 124 -10.05 0.64 9.36
C LYS A 124 -10.33 1.92 10.16
N THR A 125 -9.29 2.58 10.61
CA THR A 125 -9.39 3.74 11.50
C THR A 125 -9.12 5.06 10.79
N HIS A 126 -8.33 5.06 9.72
CA HIS A 126 -8.07 6.27 8.95
C HIS A 126 -9.17 6.56 7.94
N PRO A 127 -9.52 7.86 7.72
CA PRO A 127 -10.57 8.25 6.78
C PRO A 127 -10.19 8.03 5.32
N VAL A 128 -8.92 8.29 4.99
CA VAL A 128 -8.40 8.24 3.61
C VAL A 128 -6.94 7.79 3.59
N CYS A 129 -6.51 7.25 2.46
CA CYS A 129 -5.09 7.11 2.14
C CYS A 129 -4.85 7.33 0.64
N LEU A 130 -3.60 7.60 0.29
CA LEU A 130 -3.18 7.68 -1.11
C LEU A 130 -2.38 6.43 -1.46
N THR A 131 -2.74 5.78 -2.56
CA THR A 131 -2.04 4.60 -3.07
C THR A 131 -1.59 4.82 -4.49
N SER A 132 -0.55 4.11 -4.92
CA SER A 132 -0.13 4.10 -6.31
C SER A 132 -0.92 3.07 -7.09
N GLY A 133 -1.17 3.36 -8.37
CA GLY A 133 -1.67 2.36 -9.32
C GLY A 133 -0.56 1.39 -9.74
N GLU A 134 -0.94 0.40 -10.55
CA GLU A 134 0.02 -0.55 -11.12
C GLU A 134 1.14 0.17 -11.91
N GLY A 135 2.35 -0.38 -11.82
CA GLY A 135 3.53 0.06 -12.54
C GLY A 135 4.47 0.92 -11.71
N VAL A 136 4.41 2.24 -11.83
CA VAL A 136 5.33 3.14 -11.11
C VAL A 136 4.80 3.42 -9.71
N THR A 137 5.57 3.09 -8.68
CA THR A 137 5.27 3.43 -7.28
C THR A 137 5.70 4.86 -6.95
N PHE A 138 5.25 5.39 -5.80
CA PHE A 138 5.68 6.73 -5.35
C PHE A 138 7.19 6.81 -5.09
N GLU A 139 7.79 5.73 -4.56
CA GLU A 139 9.23 5.69 -4.31
C GLU A 139 10.03 5.59 -5.62
N MET A 140 9.54 4.83 -6.61
CA MET A 140 10.11 4.82 -7.95
C MET A 140 10.01 6.20 -8.63
N GLU A 141 8.86 6.89 -8.52
CA GLU A 141 8.71 8.26 -9.02
C GLU A 141 9.74 9.21 -8.40
N LYS A 142 9.90 9.15 -7.06
CA LYS A 142 10.91 9.95 -6.35
C LYS A 142 12.33 9.64 -6.86
N TYR A 143 12.67 8.37 -7.00
CA TYR A 143 13.97 7.93 -7.49
C TYR A 143 14.24 8.45 -8.91
N PHE A 144 13.34 8.18 -9.86
CA PHE A 144 13.53 8.59 -11.24
C PHE A 144 13.53 10.11 -11.40
N THR A 145 12.72 10.83 -10.65
CA THR A 145 12.73 12.30 -10.65
C THR A 145 14.10 12.85 -10.21
N ALA A 146 14.79 12.17 -9.30
CA ALA A 146 16.10 12.58 -8.82
C ALA A 146 17.25 12.21 -9.78
N VAL A 147 17.16 11.05 -10.45
CA VAL A 147 18.28 10.46 -11.23
C VAL A 147 18.12 10.73 -12.73
N GLN A 148 16.91 10.65 -13.25
CA GLN A 148 16.57 10.76 -14.67
C GLN A 148 15.25 11.52 -14.87
N PRO A 149 15.19 12.83 -14.54
CA PRO A 149 13.96 13.60 -14.58
C PRO A 149 13.35 13.70 -15.98
N GLU A 150 14.15 13.53 -17.03
CA GLU A 150 13.72 13.53 -18.43
C GLU A 150 12.77 12.37 -18.79
N LEU A 151 12.76 11.29 -18.02
CA LEU A 151 11.82 10.19 -18.24
C LEU A 151 10.38 10.57 -17.91
N GLY A 152 10.16 11.57 -17.05
CA GLY A 152 8.84 12.08 -16.71
C GLY A 152 7.90 11.02 -16.12
N LEU A 153 8.45 9.97 -15.53
CA LEU A 153 7.67 8.87 -14.94
C LEU A 153 6.90 9.36 -13.71
N LYS A 154 5.60 9.10 -13.70
CA LYS A 154 4.73 9.46 -12.58
C LYS A 154 3.90 8.27 -12.12
N ALA A 155 3.80 8.11 -10.82
CA ALA A 155 2.88 7.17 -10.23
C ALA A 155 1.43 7.67 -10.41
N LYS A 156 0.53 6.76 -10.74
CA LYS A 156 -0.91 7.06 -10.66
C LYS A 156 -1.31 7.23 -9.20
N ARG A 157 -2.06 8.28 -8.92
CA ARG A 157 -2.53 8.61 -7.57
C ARG A 157 -3.96 8.17 -7.39
N ILE A 158 -4.16 7.17 -6.54
CA ILE A 158 -5.47 6.64 -6.19
C ILE A 158 -5.79 7.07 -4.77
N LEU A 159 -6.85 7.88 -4.62
CA LEU A 159 -7.38 8.22 -3.30
C LEU A 159 -8.33 7.12 -2.86
N GLU A 160 -7.98 6.41 -1.82
CA GLU A 160 -8.85 5.41 -1.18
C GLU A 160 -9.56 6.05 0.02
N ILE A 161 -10.87 5.87 0.08
CA ILE A 161 -11.74 6.45 1.12
C ILE A 161 -12.35 5.33 1.95
N ASN A 162 -12.24 5.46 3.27
CA ASN A 162 -12.94 4.59 4.21
C ASN A 162 -14.39 5.06 4.34
N VAL A 163 -15.30 4.41 3.64
CA VAL A 163 -16.72 4.79 3.57
C VAL A 163 -17.46 4.61 4.88
N ASP A 164 -16.94 3.81 5.80
CA ASP A 164 -17.51 3.64 7.16
C ASP A 164 -17.00 4.70 8.14
N HIS A 165 -16.04 5.52 7.74
CA HIS A 165 -15.48 6.52 8.64
C HIS A 165 -16.45 7.69 8.84
N PRO A 166 -16.64 8.18 10.09
CA PRO A 166 -17.58 9.28 10.39
C PRO A 166 -17.39 10.53 9.52
N ALA A 167 -16.16 10.83 9.10
CA ALA A 167 -15.89 11.96 8.22
C ALA A 167 -16.51 11.80 6.83
N PHE A 168 -16.52 10.59 6.26
CA PHE A 168 -17.16 10.34 4.97
C PHE A 168 -18.69 10.31 5.12
N LEU A 169 -19.21 9.67 6.16
CA LEU A 169 -20.65 9.64 6.43
C LEU A 169 -21.23 11.05 6.64
N ALA A 170 -20.48 11.94 7.30
CA ALA A 170 -20.86 13.34 7.45
C ALA A 170 -20.75 14.15 6.14
N PHE A 171 -19.91 13.76 5.22
CA PHE A 171 -19.78 14.38 3.89
C PHE A 171 -20.95 13.99 2.99
N GLU A 172 -21.43 12.75 3.08
CA GLU A 172 -22.50 12.22 2.23
C GLU A 172 -23.91 12.62 2.73
N ALA A 173 -24.08 12.97 4.01
CA ALA A 173 -25.33 13.37 4.61
C ALA A 173 -25.80 14.77 4.12
#